data_119117714b861537ddb778b5c4ff1a7c
#
_entry.id   119117714b861537ddb778b5c4ff1a7c
#
_cell.length_a   1.000
_cell.length_b   1.000
_cell.length_c   1.000
_cell.angle_alpha   90.00
_cell.angle_beta   90.00
_cell.angle_gamma   90.00
#
_symmetry.space_group_name_H-M   'P 1'
#
loop_
_entity.id
_entity.type
_entity.pdbx_description
1 polymer ?
#
loop_
_entity_poly.entity_id
_entity_poly.type
_entity_poly.pdbx_seq_one_letter_code
_entity_poly.pdbx_strand_id
1 'polypeptide(L)'
;MNIERLFRPKTVAVYGGKWSDYVVEQCVKLGFKGKIWRVHPSRKDCFHSSEELPEAPDAVFFGINRELTVKEFSTLRPRGLGGAVVFASGFSEENDGAEYARKLESAAGDLPFIGPNCYGFANFFDRVALWPDQVTGTQLERGVAFIGQSGTISISMMSQRRSLPLGYVISLGNQQRLSAEDLIRYCADDERVSAIGLYLEGILDLPKFIAAVDYARTLGKPIVLIKAGSSEKGRSAANTHTGALTGSDKLHDALFERLGIARCETLSSLVETLKLLHCYGPLPSKRILVFGASGGDMAMVSDSASKLDLDFSQIPETETSVLRASVGERVKLNNPLDIQT
;
A
#
# COMPACT_ATOMS: atom_id res chain seq x y z
N MET A 1 4.85 -10.92 -16.22
CA MET A 1 3.37 -10.91 -16.10
C MET A 1 2.91 -9.48 -16.37
N ASN A 2 1.93 -9.29 -17.25
CA ASN A 2 1.39 -7.94 -17.50
C ASN A 2 0.24 -7.66 -16.54
N ILE A 3 0.43 -6.72 -15.60
CA ILE A 3 -0.56 -6.37 -14.58
C ILE A 3 -1.23 -5.01 -14.84
N GLU A 4 -0.87 -4.36 -15.93
CA GLU A 4 -1.38 -3.03 -16.32
C GLU A 4 -2.91 -3.01 -16.47
N ARG A 5 -3.48 -4.01 -17.15
CA ARG A 5 -4.92 -4.12 -17.34
C ARG A 5 -5.69 -4.30 -16.04
N LEU A 6 -5.09 -4.94 -15.02
CA LEU A 6 -5.71 -5.09 -13.70
C LEU A 6 -5.81 -3.75 -12.98
N PHE A 7 -4.72 -2.97 -12.94
CA PHE A 7 -4.65 -1.75 -12.13
C PHE A 7 -5.12 -0.48 -12.87
N ARG A 8 -5.13 -0.50 -14.22
CA ARG A 8 -5.60 0.60 -15.09
C ARG A 8 -6.62 0.10 -16.12
N PRO A 9 -7.73 -0.52 -15.65
CA PRO A 9 -8.72 -1.10 -16.53
C PRO A 9 -9.51 -0.03 -17.27
N LYS A 10 -9.94 -0.36 -18.50
CA LYS A 10 -10.97 0.35 -19.24
C LYS A 10 -12.34 -0.27 -19.01
N THR A 11 -12.37 -1.56 -18.71
CA THR A 11 -13.57 -2.34 -18.45
C THR A 11 -13.42 -3.15 -17.17
N VAL A 12 -14.43 -3.10 -16.30
CA VAL A 12 -14.47 -3.80 -15.02
C VAL A 12 -15.72 -4.66 -14.97
N ALA A 13 -15.59 -5.93 -14.58
CA ALA A 13 -16.73 -6.74 -14.20
C ALA A 13 -16.74 -7.00 -12.68
N VAL A 14 -17.92 -6.93 -12.06
CA VAL A 14 -18.08 -7.05 -10.61
C VAL A 14 -19.08 -8.15 -10.31
N TYR A 15 -18.63 -9.22 -9.67
CA TYR A 15 -19.42 -10.42 -9.37
C TYR A 15 -19.88 -10.45 -7.93
N GLY A 16 -21.17 -10.73 -7.72
CA GLY A 16 -21.73 -11.00 -6.39
C GLY A 16 -22.81 -10.00 -5.95
N GLY A 17 -23.11 -10.01 -4.66
CA GLY A 17 -24.17 -9.24 -4.04
C GLY A 17 -23.69 -7.91 -3.43
N LYS A 18 -23.94 -7.73 -2.12
CA LYS A 18 -23.68 -6.49 -1.38
C LYS A 18 -22.26 -5.94 -1.52
N TRP A 19 -21.24 -6.78 -1.45
CA TRP A 19 -19.84 -6.35 -1.58
C TRP A 19 -19.52 -5.78 -2.96
N SER A 20 -20.13 -6.37 -3.99
CA SER A 20 -20.03 -5.89 -5.37
C SER A 20 -20.72 -4.55 -5.57
N ASP A 21 -21.83 -4.31 -4.87
CA ASP A 21 -22.52 -3.02 -4.92
C ASP A 21 -21.60 -1.91 -4.36
N TYR A 22 -20.87 -2.16 -3.27
CA TYR A 22 -19.89 -1.22 -2.73
C TYR A 22 -18.76 -0.93 -3.73
N VAL A 23 -18.21 -1.96 -4.39
CA VAL A 23 -17.16 -1.75 -5.42
C VAL A 23 -17.64 -0.82 -6.52
N VAL A 24 -18.85 -1.04 -7.04
CA VAL A 24 -19.46 -0.17 -8.05
C VAL A 24 -19.61 1.26 -7.53
N GLU A 25 -20.15 1.41 -6.31
CA GLU A 25 -20.30 2.71 -5.65
C GLU A 25 -18.96 3.45 -5.53
N GLN A 26 -17.89 2.77 -5.10
CA GLN A 26 -16.57 3.40 -4.95
C GLN A 26 -15.97 3.81 -6.30
N CYS A 27 -16.11 2.99 -7.35
CA CYS A 27 -15.70 3.36 -8.69
C CYS A 27 -16.44 4.61 -9.19
N VAL A 28 -17.75 4.67 -8.99
CA VAL A 28 -18.58 5.83 -9.37
C VAL A 28 -18.17 7.07 -8.57
N LYS A 29 -17.99 6.94 -7.26
CA LYS A 29 -17.57 8.01 -6.35
C LYS A 29 -16.21 8.61 -6.74
N LEU A 30 -15.26 7.77 -7.14
CA LEU A 30 -13.95 8.23 -7.65
C LEU A 30 -14.03 8.84 -9.05
N GLY A 31 -15.14 8.65 -9.75
CA GLY A 31 -15.33 9.14 -11.11
C GLY A 31 -14.64 8.30 -12.17
N PHE A 32 -14.62 6.98 -11.99
CA PHE A 32 -14.13 6.03 -12.99
C PHE A 32 -14.83 6.26 -14.34
N LYS A 33 -14.05 6.30 -15.41
CA LYS A 33 -14.56 6.63 -16.76
C LYS A 33 -14.74 5.40 -17.65
N GLY A 34 -14.31 4.23 -17.17
CA GLY A 34 -14.48 2.98 -17.90
C GLY A 34 -15.89 2.40 -17.76
N LYS A 35 -16.11 1.26 -18.41
CA LYS A 35 -17.37 0.52 -18.31
C LYS A 35 -17.37 -0.37 -17.06
N ILE A 36 -18.48 -0.45 -16.36
CA ILE A 36 -18.68 -1.35 -15.23
C ILE A 36 -19.81 -2.30 -15.55
N TRP A 37 -19.53 -3.58 -15.52
CA TRP A 37 -20.51 -4.65 -15.75
C TRP A 37 -20.77 -5.38 -14.43
N ARG A 38 -22.03 -5.37 -14.01
CA ARG A 38 -22.49 -6.13 -12.86
C ARG A 38 -22.88 -7.51 -13.30
N VAL A 39 -22.43 -8.55 -12.60
CA VAL A 39 -22.78 -9.94 -12.89
C VAL A 39 -23.44 -10.57 -11.67
N HIS A 40 -24.69 -11.00 -11.83
CA HIS A 40 -25.44 -11.66 -10.77
C HIS A 40 -26.55 -12.53 -11.35
N PRO A 41 -26.68 -13.83 -10.96
CA PRO A 41 -27.55 -14.79 -11.63
C PRO A 41 -29.05 -14.49 -11.55
N SER A 42 -29.50 -13.62 -10.63
CA SER A 42 -30.93 -13.36 -10.40
C SER A 42 -31.34 -11.89 -10.35
N ARG A 43 -30.40 -10.94 -10.48
CA ARG A 43 -30.75 -9.51 -10.50
C ARG A 43 -31.06 -9.02 -11.92
N LYS A 44 -32.16 -8.29 -12.08
CA LYS A 44 -32.67 -7.84 -13.40
C LYS A 44 -31.76 -6.83 -14.11
N ASP A 45 -31.01 -6.02 -13.35
CA ASP A 45 -30.11 -4.95 -13.83
C ASP A 45 -28.66 -5.42 -13.98
N CYS A 46 -28.44 -6.72 -14.04
CA CYS A 46 -27.14 -7.36 -14.15
C CYS A 46 -27.07 -8.31 -15.34
N PHE A 47 -25.88 -8.57 -15.85
CA PHE A 47 -25.61 -9.75 -16.66
C PHE A 47 -25.80 -11.00 -15.78
N HIS A 48 -26.37 -12.06 -16.32
CA HIS A 48 -26.65 -13.26 -15.51
C HIS A 48 -25.49 -14.22 -15.48
N SER A 49 -24.57 -14.10 -16.43
CA SER A 49 -23.37 -14.95 -16.52
C SER A 49 -22.20 -14.24 -17.22
N SER A 50 -21.01 -14.83 -17.15
CA SER A 50 -19.82 -14.34 -17.84
C SER A 50 -19.97 -14.38 -19.37
N GLU A 51 -20.75 -15.31 -19.90
CA GLU A 51 -20.98 -15.50 -21.32
C GLU A 51 -21.76 -14.33 -21.93
N GLU A 52 -22.62 -13.68 -21.15
CA GLU A 52 -23.42 -12.53 -21.57
C GLU A 52 -22.63 -11.22 -21.66
N LEU A 53 -21.41 -11.19 -21.08
CA LEU A 53 -20.57 -9.99 -21.15
C LEU A 53 -20.21 -9.67 -22.60
N PRO A 54 -20.25 -8.41 -23.03
CA PRO A 54 -19.98 -7.99 -24.42
C PRO A 54 -18.57 -8.35 -24.89
N GLU A 55 -17.62 -8.27 -23.98
CA GLU A 55 -16.19 -8.58 -24.21
C GLU A 55 -15.56 -9.07 -22.90
N ALA A 56 -14.31 -9.58 -22.96
CA ALA A 56 -13.57 -9.93 -21.75
C ALA A 56 -13.17 -8.66 -20.99
N PRO A 57 -13.44 -8.57 -19.68
CA PRO A 57 -13.05 -7.40 -18.88
C PRO A 57 -11.55 -7.28 -18.71
N ASP A 58 -11.05 -6.04 -18.56
CA ASP A 58 -9.67 -5.80 -18.18
C ASP A 58 -9.42 -6.25 -16.73
N ALA A 59 -10.35 -5.95 -15.85
CA ALA A 59 -10.26 -6.35 -14.45
C ALA A 59 -11.59 -6.89 -13.93
N VAL A 60 -11.51 -7.86 -13.02
CA VAL A 60 -12.68 -8.44 -12.36
C VAL A 60 -12.53 -8.35 -10.84
N PHE A 61 -13.63 -8.01 -10.17
CA PHE A 61 -13.77 -8.21 -8.73
C PHE A 61 -14.68 -9.41 -8.47
N PHE A 62 -14.14 -10.47 -7.87
CA PHE A 62 -14.87 -11.65 -7.45
C PHE A 62 -15.33 -11.54 -5.99
N GLY A 63 -16.51 -10.97 -5.75
CA GLY A 63 -17.21 -10.93 -4.47
C GLY A 63 -18.14 -12.13 -4.29
N ILE A 64 -17.71 -13.31 -4.74
CA ILE A 64 -18.42 -14.59 -4.75
C ILE A 64 -17.60 -15.66 -4.02
N ASN A 65 -18.18 -16.82 -3.72
CA ASN A 65 -17.47 -17.89 -3.01
C ASN A 65 -16.32 -18.49 -3.86
N ARG A 66 -15.47 -19.28 -3.21
CA ARG A 66 -14.27 -19.86 -3.82
C ARG A 66 -14.56 -20.80 -4.99
N GLU A 67 -15.65 -21.59 -4.91
CA GLU A 67 -16.07 -22.53 -5.97
C GLU A 67 -16.46 -21.77 -7.25
N LEU A 68 -17.30 -20.75 -7.10
CA LEU A 68 -17.70 -19.92 -8.22
C LEU A 68 -16.54 -19.11 -8.76
N THR A 69 -15.63 -18.62 -7.91
CA THR A 69 -14.45 -17.90 -8.34
C THR A 69 -13.58 -18.76 -9.27
N VAL A 70 -13.31 -20.01 -8.92
CA VAL A 70 -12.56 -20.96 -9.76
C VAL A 70 -13.28 -21.18 -11.11
N LYS A 71 -14.60 -21.37 -11.08
CA LYS A 71 -15.42 -21.56 -12.29
C LYS A 71 -15.33 -20.34 -13.21
N GLU A 72 -15.52 -19.14 -12.67
CA GLU A 72 -15.53 -17.90 -13.46
C GLU A 72 -14.15 -17.57 -14.05
N PHE A 73 -13.06 -17.89 -13.37
CA PHE A 73 -11.72 -17.81 -13.96
C PHE A 73 -11.59 -18.71 -15.19
N SER A 74 -12.07 -19.97 -15.09
CA SER A 74 -12.04 -20.93 -16.20
C SER A 74 -12.86 -20.44 -17.40
N THR A 75 -13.94 -19.72 -17.18
CA THR A 75 -14.81 -19.16 -18.22
C THR A 75 -14.21 -17.90 -18.85
N LEU A 76 -13.65 -16.99 -18.05
CA LEU A 76 -13.19 -15.68 -18.52
C LEU A 76 -11.78 -15.71 -19.12
N ARG A 77 -10.90 -16.59 -18.60
CA ARG A 77 -9.51 -16.69 -19.08
C ARG A 77 -9.42 -16.91 -20.60
N PRO A 78 -10.09 -17.90 -21.21
CA PRO A 78 -10.00 -18.12 -22.66
C PRO A 78 -10.60 -16.99 -23.49
N ARG A 79 -11.42 -16.13 -22.89
CA ARG A 79 -11.98 -14.94 -23.53
C ARG A 79 -11.04 -13.73 -23.48
N GLY A 80 -9.92 -13.80 -22.74
CA GLY A 80 -8.89 -12.76 -22.67
C GLY A 80 -9.04 -11.81 -21.47
N LEU A 81 -9.50 -12.32 -20.32
CA LEU A 81 -9.46 -11.58 -19.04
C LEU A 81 -8.09 -10.94 -18.79
N GLY A 82 -8.04 -9.70 -18.31
CA GLY A 82 -6.79 -9.01 -18.00
C GLY A 82 -6.23 -9.30 -16.61
N GLY A 83 -7.09 -9.44 -15.61
CA GLY A 83 -6.71 -9.78 -14.23
C GLY A 83 -7.86 -9.71 -13.25
N ALA A 84 -7.63 -10.11 -11.98
CA ALA A 84 -8.70 -10.18 -11.01
C ALA A 84 -8.29 -9.77 -9.58
N VAL A 85 -9.29 -9.37 -8.80
CA VAL A 85 -9.27 -9.31 -7.34
C VAL A 85 -10.12 -10.46 -6.81
N VAL A 86 -9.54 -11.33 -6.01
CA VAL A 86 -10.20 -12.47 -5.36
C VAL A 86 -10.47 -12.12 -3.90
N PHE A 87 -11.68 -11.63 -3.63
CA PHE A 87 -12.10 -11.20 -2.30
C PHE A 87 -12.35 -12.37 -1.35
N ALA A 88 -12.83 -13.50 -1.87
CA ALA A 88 -13.19 -14.67 -1.07
C ALA A 88 -12.04 -15.20 -0.21
N SER A 89 -12.36 -15.60 1.01
CA SER A 89 -11.52 -16.43 1.90
C SER A 89 -11.76 -17.93 1.69
N GLY A 90 -11.13 -18.76 2.50
CA GLY A 90 -11.33 -20.23 2.48
C GLY A 90 -10.36 -20.95 1.53
N PHE A 91 -9.23 -20.35 1.20
CA PHE A 91 -8.16 -20.98 0.40
C PHE A 91 -7.03 -21.51 1.29
N SER A 92 -6.33 -20.69 2.03
CA SER A 92 -5.27 -21.16 2.94
C SER A 92 -5.73 -21.28 4.39
N GLU A 93 -6.91 -20.76 4.70
CA GLU A 93 -7.45 -20.66 6.06
C GLU A 93 -8.23 -21.89 6.48
N GLU A 94 -8.63 -22.76 5.54
CA GLU A 94 -9.44 -23.95 5.81
C GLU A 94 -8.68 -25.24 5.51
N ASN A 95 -9.17 -26.37 6.06
CA ASN A 95 -8.52 -27.68 5.96
C ASN A 95 -8.38 -28.17 4.50
N ASP A 96 -9.35 -27.88 3.64
CA ASP A 96 -9.34 -28.20 2.21
C ASP A 96 -8.78 -27.04 1.33
N GLY A 97 -8.31 -25.99 1.96
CA GLY A 97 -7.87 -24.76 1.30
C GLY A 97 -6.74 -24.96 0.29
N ALA A 98 -5.81 -25.86 0.58
CA ALA A 98 -4.72 -26.17 -0.35
C ALA A 98 -5.21 -26.79 -1.67
N GLU A 99 -6.32 -27.52 -1.65
CA GLU A 99 -6.95 -28.05 -2.88
C GLU A 99 -7.56 -26.92 -3.71
N TYR A 100 -8.30 -26.01 -3.06
CA TYR A 100 -8.91 -24.88 -3.73
C TYR A 100 -7.87 -23.87 -4.23
N ALA A 101 -6.76 -23.67 -3.51
CA ALA A 101 -5.65 -22.87 -3.98
C ALA A 101 -5.07 -23.43 -5.29
N ARG A 102 -4.85 -24.75 -5.39
CA ARG A 102 -4.41 -25.40 -6.63
C ARG A 102 -5.44 -25.27 -7.76
N LYS A 103 -6.72 -25.42 -7.46
CA LYS A 103 -7.80 -25.23 -8.45
C LYS A 103 -7.81 -23.79 -8.99
N LEU A 104 -7.66 -22.80 -8.10
CA LEU A 104 -7.58 -21.38 -8.49
C LEU A 104 -6.37 -21.14 -9.39
N GLU A 105 -5.18 -21.63 -9.03
CA GLU A 105 -3.97 -21.52 -9.84
C GLU A 105 -4.15 -22.12 -11.25
N SER A 106 -4.73 -23.32 -11.31
CA SER A 106 -5.00 -23.99 -12.59
C SER A 106 -5.99 -23.22 -13.46
N ALA A 107 -7.06 -22.69 -12.85
CA ALA A 107 -8.08 -21.93 -13.55
C ALA A 107 -7.54 -20.57 -14.03
N ALA A 108 -6.78 -19.87 -13.19
CA ALA A 108 -6.18 -18.58 -13.53
C ALA A 108 -5.04 -18.70 -14.56
N GLY A 109 -4.27 -19.80 -14.55
CA GLY A 109 -3.11 -19.97 -15.44
C GLY A 109 -2.10 -18.85 -15.23
N ASP A 110 -1.80 -18.06 -16.28
CA ASP A 110 -0.85 -16.95 -16.22
C ASP A 110 -1.49 -15.58 -15.90
N LEU A 111 -2.80 -15.56 -15.62
CA LEU A 111 -3.50 -14.31 -15.30
C LEU A 111 -3.03 -13.73 -13.97
N PRO A 112 -2.81 -12.41 -13.89
CA PRO A 112 -2.53 -11.75 -12.64
C PRO A 112 -3.80 -11.67 -11.77
N PHE A 113 -3.66 -11.96 -10.47
CA PHE A 113 -4.72 -11.68 -9.51
C PHE A 113 -4.14 -11.31 -8.14
N ILE A 114 -4.88 -10.47 -7.40
CA ILE A 114 -4.62 -10.12 -6.01
C ILE A 114 -5.46 -11.01 -5.12
N GLY A 115 -4.91 -11.42 -4.00
CA GLY A 115 -5.56 -12.30 -3.03
C GLY A 115 -5.16 -13.77 -3.17
N PRO A 116 -6.05 -14.71 -2.85
CA PRO A 116 -7.38 -14.54 -2.25
C PRO A 116 -7.37 -13.89 -0.85
N ASN A 117 -8.55 -13.76 -0.24
CA ASN A 117 -8.71 -13.19 1.10
C ASN A 117 -8.12 -11.77 1.22
N CYS A 118 -8.50 -10.88 0.32
CA CYS A 118 -8.00 -9.51 0.24
C CYS A 118 -9.13 -8.50 0.02
N TYR A 119 -8.89 -7.23 0.35
CA TYR A 119 -9.80 -6.14 0.01
C TYR A 119 -9.61 -5.64 -1.44
N GLY A 120 -8.52 -6.03 -2.12
CA GLY A 120 -8.22 -5.58 -3.46
C GLY A 120 -7.44 -4.27 -3.49
N PHE A 121 -7.81 -3.32 -4.34
CA PHE A 121 -7.06 -2.08 -4.49
C PHE A 121 -7.92 -0.85 -4.78
N ALA A 122 -7.37 0.32 -4.46
CA ALA A 122 -7.80 1.61 -4.97
C ALA A 122 -6.61 2.30 -5.67
N ASN A 123 -6.86 2.81 -6.87
CA ASN A 123 -5.94 3.59 -7.67
C ASN A 123 -6.55 4.99 -7.88
N PHE A 124 -6.06 5.96 -7.14
CA PHE A 124 -6.53 7.35 -7.16
C PHE A 124 -6.02 8.12 -8.37
N PHE A 125 -4.95 7.67 -9.01
CA PHE A 125 -4.44 8.29 -10.23
C PHE A 125 -5.40 8.08 -11.41
N ASP A 126 -5.92 6.85 -11.54
CA ASP A 126 -6.78 6.45 -12.65
C ASP A 126 -8.26 6.30 -12.22
N ARG A 127 -8.58 6.67 -10.97
CA ARG A 127 -9.95 6.74 -10.43
C ARG A 127 -10.70 5.42 -10.44
N VAL A 128 -10.03 4.31 -10.17
CA VAL A 128 -10.64 2.99 -10.09
C VAL A 128 -10.42 2.38 -8.71
N ALA A 129 -11.45 1.73 -8.17
CA ALA A 129 -11.37 1.01 -6.90
C ALA A 129 -12.10 -0.33 -7.01
N LEU A 130 -11.35 -1.41 -7.12
CA LEU A 130 -11.86 -2.75 -6.86
C LEU A 130 -11.72 -3.02 -5.36
N TRP A 131 -12.53 -2.29 -4.58
CA TRP A 131 -12.42 -2.17 -3.12
C TRP A 131 -13.83 -2.16 -2.50
N PRO A 132 -14.21 -3.18 -1.69
CA PRO A 132 -15.58 -3.36 -1.20
C PRO A 132 -15.91 -2.61 0.10
N ASP A 133 -15.23 -1.51 0.36
CA ASP A 133 -15.44 -0.65 1.53
C ASP A 133 -15.25 0.82 1.12
N GLN A 134 -15.44 1.73 2.06
CA GLN A 134 -15.35 3.16 1.79
C GLN A 134 -13.95 3.57 1.34
N VAL A 135 -13.92 4.26 0.21
CA VAL A 135 -12.72 4.92 -0.30
C VAL A 135 -12.75 6.39 0.09
N THR A 136 -11.70 6.86 0.74
CA THR A 136 -11.53 8.26 1.13
C THR A 136 -10.41 8.87 0.31
N GLY A 137 -10.70 9.91 -0.44
CA GLY A 137 -9.72 10.60 -1.27
C GLY A 137 -10.31 11.01 -2.62
N THR A 138 -9.51 11.72 -3.38
CA THR A 138 -9.83 12.24 -4.69
C THR A 138 -8.72 11.88 -5.67
N GLN A 139 -8.92 12.17 -6.96
CA GLN A 139 -7.87 12.00 -7.96
C GLN A 139 -6.60 12.78 -7.58
N LEU A 140 -5.45 12.16 -7.82
CA LEU A 140 -4.13 12.72 -7.58
C LEU A 140 -3.29 12.68 -8.87
N GLU A 141 -2.40 13.64 -9.01
CA GLU A 141 -1.36 13.64 -10.06
C GLU A 141 -0.07 12.95 -9.57
N ARG A 142 0.21 13.03 -8.26
CA ARG A 142 1.37 12.42 -7.61
C ARG A 142 1.02 12.02 -6.19
N GLY A 143 1.52 10.88 -5.73
CA GLY A 143 1.22 10.36 -4.39
C GLY A 143 2.11 9.20 -4.00
N VAL A 144 1.80 8.55 -2.89
CA VAL A 144 2.50 7.35 -2.41
C VAL A 144 1.70 6.10 -2.72
N ALA A 145 2.40 4.97 -2.86
CA ALA A 145 1.76 3.65 -2.90
C ALA A 145 1.82 3.01 -1.51
N PHE A 146 0.70 2.45 -1.05
CA PHE A 146 0.66 1.59 0.13
C PHE A 146 0.28 0.17 -0.26
N ILE A 147 1.08 -0.80 0.17
CA ILE A 147 0.90 -2.22 -0.09
C ILE A 147 0.85 -2.95 1.26
N GLY A 148 -0.28 -3.55 1.61
CA GLY A 148 -0.49 -4.20 2.89
C GLY A 148 -0.89 -5.67 2.75
N GLN A 149 -0.28 -6.55 3.54
CA GLN A 149 -0.70 -7.96 3.64
C GLN A 149 -1.97 -8.09 4.49
N SER A 150 -2.21 -7.18 5.43
CA SER A 150 -3.42 -7.16 6.25
C SER A 150 -4.51 -6.27 5.62
N GLY A 151 -5.72 -6.84 5.48
CA GLY A 151 -6.90 -6.12 5.01
C GLY A 151 -7.28 -4.97 5.96
N THR A 152 -7.35 -5.23 7.27
CA THR A 152 -7.72 -4.24 8.28
C THR A 152 -6.72 -3.09 8.35
N ILE A 153 -5.42 -3.36 8.25
CA ILE A 153 -4.41 -2.30 8.20
C ILE A 153 -4.55 -1.47 6.93
N SER A 154 -4.86 -2.11 5.80
CA SER A 154 -5.09 -1.40 4.53
C SER A 154 -6.33 -0.51 4.59
N ILE A 155 -7.42 -0.95 5.27
CA ILE A 155 -8.59 -0.11 5.56
C ILE A 155 -8.20 1.07 6.45
N SER A 156 -7.40 0.85 7.48
CA SER A 156 -6.93 1.92 8.37
C SER A 156 -6.10 2.97 7.62
N MET A 157 -5.24 2.52 6.70
CA MET A 157 -4.48 3.41 5.81
C MET A 157 -5.40 4.16 4.84
N MET A 158 -6.41 3.51 4.28
CA MET A 158 -7.41 4.14 3.43
C MET A 158 -8.19 5.23 4.16
N SER A 159 -8.53 5.00 5.43
CA SER A 159 -9.40 5.86 6.24
C SER A 159 -8.66 6.97 6.99
N GLN A 160 -7.32 7.03 6.92
CA GLN A 160 -6.54 8.04 7.64
C GLN A 160 -6.86 9.47 7.14
N ARG A 161 -6.82 10.45 8.06
CA ARG A 161 -7.11 11.87 7.78
C ARG A 161 -5.91 12.78 8.10
N ARG A 162 -4.70 12.31 7.78
CA ARG A 162 -3.44 13.00 8.10
C ARG A 162 -2.78 13.60 6.86
N SER A 163 -3.54 13.86 5.80
CA SER A 163 -3.10 14.50 4.55
C SER A 163 -1.98 13.73 3.83
N LEU A 164 -1.91 12.40 3.96
CA LEU A 164 -1.04 11.58 3.14
C LEU A 164 -1.69 11.39 1.76
N PRO A 165 -1.06 11.79 0.66
CA PRO A 165 -1.62 11.63 -0.68
C PRO A 165 -1.44 10.17 -1.14
N LEU A 166 -2.42 9.34 -0.88
CA LEU A 166 -2.44 7.94 -1.30
C LEU A 166 -2.79 7.82 -2.78
N GLY A 167 -1.82 7.47 -3.63
CA GLY A 167 -2.01 7.20 -5.05
C GLY A 167 -2.49 5.77 -5.31
N TYR A 168 -1.90 4.81 -4.59
CA TYR A 168 -2.36 3.42 -4.54
C TYR A 168 -2.57 2.98 -3.09
N VAL A 169 -3.64 2.23 -2.85
CA VAL A 169 -3.80 1.39 -1.65
C VAL A 169 -4.12 -0.01 -2.12
N ILE A 170 -3.28 -0.98 -1.76
CA ILE A 170 -3.39 -2.36 -2.22
C ILE A 170 -3.38 -3.30 -1.02
N SER A 171 -4.40 -4.13 -0.91
CA SER A 171 -4.51 -5.21 0.08
C SER A 171 -4.20 -6.54 -0.60
N LEU A 172 -3.10 -7.17 -0.22
CA LEU A 172 -2.59 -8.37 -0.89
C LEU A 172 -3.29 -9.66 -0.52
N GLY A 173 -3.81 -9.76 0.72
CA GLY A 173 -4.33 -11.02 1.24
C GLY A 173 -3.27 -12.13 1.25
N ASN A 174 -3.63 -13.32 0.78
CA ASN A 174 -2.77 -14.50 0.82
C ASN A 174 -1.61 -14.49 -0.19
N GLN A 175 -1.54 -13.52 -1.08
CA GLN A 175 -0.46 -13.36 -2.07
C GLN A 175 -0.22 -14.62 -2.94
N GLN A 176 -1.28 -15.30 -3.33
CA GLN A 176 -1.14 -16.57 -4.04
C GLN A 176 -0.54 -16.40 -5.44
N ARG A 177 -0.79 -15.25 -6.11
CA ARG A 177 -0.24 -14.96 -7.45
C ARG A 177 0.60 -13.68 -7.46
N LEU A 178 0.00 -12.54 -7.21
CA LEU A 178 0.74 -11.29 -7.08
C LEU A 178 1.23 -11.15 -5.65
N SER A 179 2.53 -10.97 -5.50
CA SER A 179 3.21 -10.78 -4.22
C SER A 179 3.56 -9.31 -3.98
N ALA A 180 4.02 -9.00 -2.77
CA ALA A 180 4.52 -7.67 -2.45
C ALA A 180 5.64 -7.24 -3.41
N GLU A 181 6.51 -8.16 -3.78
CA GLU A 181 7.65 -7.93 -4.67
C GLU A 181 7.21 -7.51 -6.08
N ASP A 182 6.15 -8.13 -6.62
CA ASP A 182 5.58 -7.76 -7.92
C ASP A 182 5.01 -6.35 -7.89
N LEU A 183 4.33 -6.00 -6.79
CA LEU A 183 3.69 -4.70 -6.64
C LEU A 183 4.68 -3.59 -6.30
N ILE A 184 5.78 -3.88 -5.58
CA ILE A 184 6.88 -2.92 -5.42
C ILE A 184 7.41 -2.52 -6.79
N ARG A 185 7.68 -3.47 -7.69
CA ARG A 185 8.15 -3.18 -9.05
C ARG A 185 7.14 -2.38 -9.85
N TYR A 186 5.88 -2.81 -9.85
CA TYR A 186 4.80 -2.10 -10.55
C TYR A 186 4.65 -0.65 -10.09
N CYS A 187 4.63 -0.43 -8.77
CA CYS A 187 4.53 0.92 -8.21
C CYS A 187 5.79 1.75 -8.47
N ALA A 188 6.97 1.11 -8.53
CA ALA A 188 8.21 1.80 -8.85
C ALA A 188 8.25 2.30 -10.29
N ASP A 189 7.68 1.56 -11.24
CA ASP A 189 7.57 1.95 -12.65
C ASP A 189 6.61 3.13 -12.88
N ASP A 190 5.67 3.38 -11.97
CA ASP A 190 4.76 4.52 -12.08
C ASP A 190 5.46 5.81 -11.62
N GLU A 191 5.72 6.73 -12.56
CA GLU A 191 6.38 8.01 -12.26
C GLU A 191 5.60 8.86 -11.25
N ARG A 192 4.28 8.68 -11.17
CA ARG A 192 3.39 9.39 -10.23
C ARG A 192 3.58 8.94 -8.78
N VAL A 193 4.17 7.76 -8.55
CA VAL A 193 4.47 7.25 -7.21
C VAL A 193 5.76 7.91 -6.70
N SER A 194 5.70 8.55 -5.55
CA SER A 194 6.81 9.26 -4.93
C SER A 194 7.57 8.43 -3.87
N ALA A 195 6.86 7.53 -3.19
CA ALA A 195 7.40 6.63 -2.19
C ALA A 195 6.48 5.40 -2.05
N ILE A 196 7.01 4.31 -1.51
CA ILE A 196 6.27 3.05 -1.31
C ILE A 196 6.24 2.72 0.18
N GLY A 197 5.04 2.60 0.74
CA GLY A 197 4.81 2.12 2.11
C GLY A 197 4.39 0.66 2.11
N LEU A 198 4.97 -0.14 3.00
CA LEU A 198 4.66 -1.56 3.12
C LEU A 198 4.19 -1.91 4.52
N TYR A 199 3.22 -2.80 4.61
CA TYR A 199 2.91 -3.54 5.83
C TYR A 199 3.09 -5.03 5.56
N LEU A 200 4.13 -5.63 6.14
CA LEU A 200 4.53 -7.01 5.87
C LEU A 200 4.40 -7.89 7.11
N GLU A 201 3.73 -9.01 6.97
CA GLU A 201 3.69 -10.10 7.94
C GLU A 201 4.81 -11.11 7.67
N GLY A 202 5.12 -11.35 6.39
CA GLY A 202 6.22 -12.21 5.93
C GLY A 202 6.72 -11.83 4.55
N ILE A 203 7.93 -12.27 4.23
CA ILE A 203 8.53 -12.18 2.89
C ILE A 203 8.53 -13.60 2.32
N LEU A 204 7.85 -13.80 1.18
CA LEU A 204 7.69 -15.12 0.58
C LEU A 204 8.92 -15.56 -0.21
N ASP A 205 9.51 -14.63 -0.95
CA ASP A 205 10.69 -14.87 -1.81
C ASP A 205 11.72 -13.78 -1.53
N LEU A 206 12.70 -14.10 -0.69
CA LEU A 206 13.71 -13.13 -0.27
C LEU A 206 14.59 -12.63 -1.44
N PRO A 207 15.10 -13.47 -2.37
CA PRO A 207 15.80 -13.01 -3.55
C PRO A 207 14.97 -12.05 -4.41
N LYS A 208 13.70 -12.36 -4.65
CA LYS A 208 12.78 -11.53 -5.42
C LYS A 208 12.49 -10.21 -4.71
N PHE A 209 12.33 -10.22 -3.38
CA PHE A 209 12.16 -9.02 -2.57
C PHE A 209 13.37 -8.10 -2.66
N ILE A 210 14.58 -8.62 -2.48
CA ILE A 210 15.83 -7.85 -2.62
C ILE A 210 15.90 -7.22 -4.01
N ALA A 211 15.66 -7.99 -5.06
CA ALA A 211 15.68 -7.49 -6.44
C ALA A 211 14.63 -6.40 -6.71
N ALA A 212 13.44 -6.50 -6.11
CA ALA A 212 12.39 -5.50 -6.25
C ALA A 212 12.73 -4.19 -5.52
N VAL A 213 13.32 -4.29 -4.32
CA VAL A 213 13.79 -3.13 -3.54
C VAL A 213 14.94 -2.42 -4.24
N ASP A 214 15.93 -3.18 -4.72
CA ASP A 214 17.06 -2.61 -5.47
C ASP A 214 16.58 -1.91 -6.75
N TYR A 215 15.61 -2.51 -7.44
CA TYR A 215 15.00 -1.90 -8.62
C TYR A 215 14.30 -0.58 -8.27
N ALA A 216 13.45 -0.55 -7.24
CA ALA A 216 12.79 0.68 -6.78
C ALA A 216 13.82 1.77 -6.43
N ARG A 217 14.93 1.39 -5.78
CA ARG A 217 16.02 2.30 -5.46
C ARG A 217 16.69 2.89 -6.69
N THR A 218 16.91 2.12 -7.77
CA THR A 218 17.47 2.64 -9.04
C THR A 218 16.58 3.70 -9.67
N LEU A 219 15.27 3.63 -9.42
CA LEU A 219 14.28 4.60 -9.89
C LEU A 219 14.03 5.76 -8.89
N GLY A 220 14.83 5.83 -7.81
CA GLY A 220 14.70 6.87 -6.79
C GLY A 220 13.39 6.77 -5.98
N LYS A 221 12.80 5.58 -5.86
CA LYS A 221 11.57 5.34 -5.10
C LYS A 221 11.92 4.81 -3.71
N PRO A 222 11.90 5.65 -2.66
CA PRO A 222 12.18 5.21 -1.30
C PRO A 222 11.08 4.28 -0.78
N ILE A 223 11.49 3.30 0.03
CA ILE A 223 10.60 2.33 0.67
C ILE A 223 10.63 2.52 2.18
N VAL A 224 9.44 2.51 2.77
CA VAL A 224 9.23 2.53 4.23
C VAL A 224 8.34 1.36 4.60
N LEU A 225 8.65 0.66 5.69
CA LEU A 225 7.83 -0.48 6.06
C LEU A 225 7.54 -0.58 7.56
N ILE A 226 6.46 -1.30 7.85
CA ILE A 226 6.22 -1.93 9.15
C ILE A 226 6.33 -3.43 8.93
N LYS A 227 7.15 -4.11 9.75
CA LYS A 227 7.24 -5.57 9.79
C LYS A 227 6.51 -6.08 11.03
N ALA A 228 5.36 -6.73 10.83
CA ALA A 228 4.61 -7.38 11.90
C ALA A 228 5.36 -8.62 12.42
N GLY A 229 5.08 -9.03 13.66
CA GLY A 229 5.67 -10.23 14.25
C GLY A 229 7.10 -10.02 14.73
N SER A 230 7.45 -8.86 15.25
CA SER A 230 8.75 -8.58 15.89
C SER A 230 8.93 -9.33 17.21
N SER A 231 7.90 -9.42 18.04
CA SER A 231 7.90 -10.18 19.29
C SER A 231 7.55 -11.66 19.07
N GLU A 232 7.89 -12.50 20.05
CA GLU A 232 7.54 -13.94 20.02
C GLU A 232 6.01 -14.16 19.89
N LYS A 233 5.22 -13.44 20.68
CA LYS A 233 3.76 -13.48 20.58
C LYS A 233 3.23 -12.96 19.24
N GLY A 234 3.83 -11.89 18.72
CA GLY A 234 3.50 -11.34 17.41
C GLY A 234 3.84 -12.30 16.28
N ARG A 235 4.98 -13.01 16.33
CA ARG A 235 5.34 -14.06 15.37
C ARG A 235 4.34 -15.21 15.37
N SER A 236 3.95 -15.68 16.56
CA SER A 236 2.93 -16.73 16.67
C SER A 236 1.61 -16.33 16.02
N ALA A 237 1.17 -15.09 16.24
CA ALA A 237 -0.04 -14.56 15.60
C ALA A 237 0.11 -14.45 14.07
N ALA A 238 1.22 -13.92 13.57
CA ALA A 238 1.47 -13.78 12.13
C ALA A 238 1.55 -15.14 11.42
N ASN A 239 2.23 -16.13 12.02
CA ASN A 239 2.34 -17.48 11.46
C ASN A 239 0.99 -18.18 11.29
N THR A 240 0.04 -17.92 12.18
CA THR A 240 -1.30 -18.50 12.11
C THR A 240 -2.07 -17.96 10.88
N HIS A 241 -1.75 -16.75 10.42
CA HIS A 241 -2.44 -16.09 9.31
C HIS A 241 -1.79 -16.30 7.93
N THR A 242 -0.47 -16.33 7.86
CA THR A 242 0.22 -16.25 6.54
C THR A 242 0.94 -17.53 6.14
N GLY A 243 1.18 -18.45 7.07
CA GLY A 243 2.01 -19.65 6.82
C GLY A 243 3.47 -19.31 6.43
N ALA A 244 3.86 -18.04 6.44
CA ALA A 244 5.21 -17.61 6.09
C ALA A 244 6.18 -17.85 7.25
N LEU A 245 7.37 -18.38 6.95
CA LEU A 245 8.45 -18.50 7.92
C LEU A 245 8.87 -17.09 8.36
N THR A 246 8.53 -16.72 9.58
CA THR A 246 9.00 -15.48 10.20
C THR A 246 10.40 -15.70 10.76
N GLY A 247 11.40 -15.14 10.12
CA GLY A 247 12.78 -15.14 10.61
C GLY A 247 12.93 -14.35 11.92
N SER A 248 14.14 -14.41 12.52
CA SER A 248 14.48 -13.56 13.67
C SER A 248 14.31 -12.08 13.31
N ASP A 249 13.73 -11.29 14.21
CA ASP A 249 13.51 -9.85 14.01
C ASP A 249 14.84 -9.11 13.74
N LYS A 250 15.91 -9.52 14.42
CA LYS A 250 17.28 -8.99 14.19
C LYS A 250 17.78 -9.22 12.77
N LEU A 251 17.42 -10.34 12.14
CA LEU A 251 17.81 -10.61 10.75
C LEU A 251 17.01 -9.72 9.78
N HIS A 252 15.75 -9.44 10.09
CA HIS A 252 14.97 -8.49 9.32
C HIS A 252 15.52 -7.07 9.45
N ASP A 253 15.91 -6.63 10.66
CA ASP A 253 16.54 -5.33 10.85
C ASP A 253 17.82 -5.19 10.02
N ALA A 254 18.71 -6.16 10.09
CA ALA A 254 19.96 -6.16 9.32
C ALA A 254 19.70 -6.16 7.80
N LEU A 255 18.67 -6.90 7.36
CA LEU A 255 18.24 -6.91 5.95
C LEU A 255 17.75 -5.53 5.50
N PHE A 256 16.84 -4.92 6.27
CA PHE A 256 16.23 -3.64 5.91
C PHE A 256 17.25 -2.51 5.95
N GLU A 257 18.16 -2.52 6.94
CA GLU A 257 19.28 -1.58 7.00
C GLU A 257 20.20 -1.71 5.76
N ARG A 258 20.59 -2.94 5.38
CA ARG A 258 21.39 -3.20 4.19
C ARG A 258 20.71 -2.72 2.90
N LEU A 259 19.39 -2.86 2.82
CA LEU A 259 18.60 -2.45 1.66
C LEU A 259 18.24 -0.95 1.66
N GLY A 260 18.57 -0.22 2.72
CA GLY A 260 18.23 1.19 2.86
C GLY A 260 16.73 1.44 3.03
N ILE A 261 16.01 0.47 3.62
CA ILE A 261 14.58 0.58 3.89
C ILE A 261 14.38 1.17 5.29
N ALA A 262 13.58 2.24 5.39
CA ALA A 262 13.20 2.78 6.68
C ALA A 262 12.15 1.88 7.35
N ARG A 263 12.46 1.37 8.55
CA ARG A 263 11.54 0.57 9.36
C ARG A 263 10.80 1.46 10.36
N CYS A 264 9.47 1.39 10.38
CA CYS A 264 8.61 2.07 11.33
C CYS A 264 7.96 1.06 12.28
N GLU A 265 7.66 1.51 13.52
CA GLU A 265 7.01 0.69 14.54
C GLU A 265 5.49 0.87 14.56
N THR A 266 5.00 2.01 14.09
CA THR A 266 3.58 2.38 14.15
C THR A 266 3.05 2.88 12.81
N LEU A 267 1.74 2.77 12.59
CA LEU A 267 1.11 3.36 11.42
C LEU A 267 1.27 4.89 11.40
N SER A 268 1.30 5.54 12.56
CA SER A 268 1.54 6.97 12.66
C SER A 268 2.91 7.36 12.13
N SER A 269 3.96 6.67 12.54
CA SER A 269 5.32 6.93 12.04
C SER A 269 5.45 6.60 10.55
N LEU A 270 4.82 5.51 10.07
CA LEU A 270 4.76 5.19 8.65
C LEU A 270 4.15 6.33 7.83
N VAL A 271 2.99 6.85 8.26
CA VAL A 271 2.29 7.94 7.57
C VAL A 271 3.16 9.20 7.51
N GLU A 272 3.76 9.62 8.65
CA GLU A 272 4.58 10.84 8.67
C GLU A 272 5.88 10.68 7.87
N THR A 273 6.50 9.50 7.91
CA THR A 273 7.70 9.24 7.09
C THR A 273 7.36 9.26 5.60
N LEU A 274 6.23 8.65 5.18
CA LEU A 274 5.78 8.70 3.79
C LEU A 274 5.45 10.13 3.33
N LYS A 275 4.87 10.97 4.19
CA LYS A 275 4.63 12.39 3.90
C LYS A 275 5.95 13.13 3.68
N LEU A 276 6.91 12.92 4.56
CA LEU A 276 8.24 13.51 4.43
C LEU A 276 8.89 13.12 3.10
N LEU A 277 8.89 11.84 2.79
CA LEU A 277 9.48 11.31 1.56
C LEU A 277 8.70 11.76 0.30
N HIS A 278 7.38 11.91 0.40
CA HIS A 278 6.58 12.46 -0.70
C HIS A 278 6.96 13.90 -1.03
N CYS A 279 7.17 14.73 -0.01
CA CYS A 279 7.46 16.15 -0.18
C CYS A 279 8.91 16.41 -0.60
N TYR A 280 9.86 15.69 0.00
CA TYR A 280 11.28 16.04 -0.08
C TYR A 280 12.16 14.91 -0.64
N GLY A 281 11.66 13.70 -0.77
CA GLY A 281 12.47 12.53 -1.07
C GLY A 281 13.36 12.12 0.13
N PRO A 282 14.36 11.25 -0.11
CA PRO A 282 15.36 10.91 0.91
C PRO A 282 16.14 12.17 1.32
N LEU A 283 16.25 12.41 2.63
CA LEU A 283 16.96 13.57 3.14
C LEU A 283 18.48 13.40 2.95
N PRO A 284 19.19 14.46 2.49
CA PRO A 284 20.61 14.37 2.19
C PRO A 284 21.50 14.42 3.44
N SER A 285 20.94 14.76 4.60
CA SER A 285 21.69 15.01 5.83
C SER A 285 20.84 14.71 7.06
N LYS A 286 21.51 14.39 8.16
CA LYS A 286 20.91 14.28 9.51
C LYS A 286 20.83 15.65 10.22
N ARG A 287 21.35 16.71 9.62
CA ARG A 287 21.30 18.06 10.18
C ARG A 287 19.90 18.62 10.10
N ILE A 288 19.40 19.11 11.22
CA ILE A 288 18.11 19.74 11.32
C ILE A 288 18.21 21.09 12.01
N LEU A 289 17.40 22.04 11.57
CA LEU A 289 17.11 23.26 12.28
C LEU A 289 15.64 23.22 12.70
N VAL A 290 15.41 23.38 13.98
CA VAL A 290 14.05 23.42 14.56
C VAL A 290 13.77 24.82 15.06
N PHE A 291 12.63 25.36 14.68
CA PHE A 291 12.18 26.69 15.17
C PHE A 291 10.68 26.64 15.45
N GLY A 292 10.26 27.44 16.42
CA GLY A 292 8.85 27.56 16.81
C GLY A 292 8.66 28.72 17.80
N ALA A 293 7.42 28.99 18.13
CA ALA A 293 7.02 30.10 19.00
C ALA A 293 6.84 29.70 20.48
N SER A 294 7.19 28.46 20.84
CA SER A 294 6.97 27.90 22.16
C SER A 294 8.21 27.19 22.69
N GLY A 295 8.77 27.66 23.80
CA GLY A 295 9.87 26.99 24.48
C GLY A 295 9.53 25.58 24.94
N GLY A 296 8.27 25.32 25.30
CA GLY A 296 7.78 23.97 25.62
C GLY A 296 7.88 23.01 24.43
N ASP A 297 7.50 23.45 23.23
CA ASP A 297 7.63 22.64 22.01
C ASP A 297 9.10 22.37 21.69
N MET A 298 9.98 23.36 21.85
CA MET A 298 11.39 23.20 21.64
C MET A 298 12.03 22.18 22.60
N ALA A 299 11.61 22.17 23.87
CA ALA A 299 12.01 21.18 24.85
C ALA A 299 11.55 19.77 24.45
N MET A 300 10.27 19.60 24.10
CA MET A 300 9.72 18.30 23.68
C MET A 300 10.41 17.73 22.44
N VAL A 301 10.72 18.58 21.46
CA VAL A 301 11.45 18.17 20.24
C VAL A 301 12.88 17.74 20.62
N SER A 302 13.57 18.51 21.47
CA SER A 302 14.93 18.17 21.94
C SER A 302 14.96 16.85 22.68
N ASP A 303 14.00 16.60 23.59
CA ASP A 303 13.89 15.34 24.35
C ASP A 303 13.61 14.16 23.42
N SER A 304 12.73 14.33 22.44
CA SER A 304 12.43 13.30 21.44
C SER A 304 13.63 12.99 20.56
N ALA A 305 14.33 14.02 20.12
CA ALA A 305 15.50 13.91 19.24
C ALA A 305 16.75 13.35 19.97
N SER A 306 16.84 13.49 21.30
CA SER A 306 17.98 12.99 22.08
C SER A 306 18.19 11.46 21.95
N LYS A 307 17.15 10.73 21.54
CA LYS A 307 17.14 9.29 21.31
C LYS A 307 17.45 8.91 19.85
N LEU A 308 17.63 9.90 18.99
CA LEU A 308 17.82 9.73 17.55
C LEU A 308 19.20 10.23 17.16
N ASP A 309 19.75 9.68 16.08
CA ASP A 309 21.01 10.12 15.48
C ASP A 309 20.77 11.33 14.56
N LEU A 310 20.38 12.46 15.18
CA LEU A 310 20.15 13.74 14.52
C LEU A 310 21.20 14.77 14.96
N ASP A 311 21.61 15.63 14.04
CA ASP A 311 22.58 16.71 14.29
C ASP A 311 21.84 18.05 14.41
N PHE A 312 21.82 18.61 15.62
CA PHE A 312 21.36 19.95 15.94
C PHE A 312 22.51 20.94 15.84
N SER A 313 23.11 21.05 14.67
CA SER A 313 24.19 22.01 14.42
C SER A 313 23.81 23.41 14.83
N GLN A 314 24.77 24.15 15.36
CA GLN A 314 24.55 25.54 15.68
C GLN A 314 24.30 26.36 14.39
N ILE A 315 23.59 27.46 14.56
CA ILE A 315 23.35 28.40 13.45
C ILE A 315 24.68 29.05 13.07
N PRO A 316 25.08 28.99 11.79
CA PRO A 316 26.34 29.58 11.36
C PRO A 316 26.40 31.12 11.63
N GLU A 317 27.56 31.62 12.06
CA GLU A 317 27.74 33.05 12.33
C GLU A 317 27.40 33.93 11.10
N THR A 318 27.67 33.43 9.90
CA THR A 318 27.34 34.10 8.63
C THR A 318 25.84 34.35 8.48
N GLU A 319 24.97 33.51 9.07
CA GLU A 319 23.54 33.63 8.99
C GLU A 319 22.93 34.39 10.17
N THR A 320 23.72 34.59 11.23
CA THR A 320 23.26 35.20 12.49
C THR A 320 22.73 36.63 12.29
N SER A 321 23.37 37.42 11.48
CA SER A 321 22.94 38.82 11.21
C SER A 321 21.58 38.88 10.50
N VAL A 322 21.36 38.00 9.52
CA VAL A 322 20.09 37.91 8.76
C VAL A 322 18.97 37.44 9.67
N LEU A 323 19.23 36.41 10.43
CA LEU A 323 18.24 35.89 11.40
C LEU A 323 17.94 36.94 12.48
N ARG A 324 18.96 37.63 13.01
CA ARG A 324 18.78 38.66 14.02
C ARG A 324 17.85 39.78 13.53
N ALA A 325 18.05 40.22 12.28
CA ALA A 325 17.19 41.22 11.66
C ALA A 325 15.73 40.77 11.54
N SER A 326 15.50 39.45 11.39
CA SER A 326 14.16 38.89 11.21
C SER A 326 13.46 38.63 12.54
N VAL A 327 14.17 38.11 13.57
CA VAL A 327 13.57 37.66 14.83
C VAL A 327 13.79 38.65 15.99
N GLY A 328 14.63 39.67 15.82
CA GLY A 328 14.90 40.72 16.83
C GLY A 328 15.98 40.35 17.86
N GLU A 329 16.44 41.35 18.61
CA GLU A 329 17.56 41.20 19.54
C GLU A 329 17.31 40.33 20.77
N ARG A 330 16.03 40.19 21.15
CA ARG A 330 15.64 39.46 22.36
C ARG A 330 15.70 37.95 22.18
N VAL A 331 15.61 37.46 20.95
CA VAL A 331 15.61 36.02 20.65
C VAL A 331 17.01 35.45 20.76
N LYS A 332 17.19 34.40 21.54
CA LYS A 332 18.46 33.69 21.63
C LYS A 332 18.63 32.79 20.42
N LEU A 333 19.63 33.08 19.57
CA LEU A 333 19.91 32.31 18.36
C LEU A 333 20.63 31.02 18.69
N ASN A 334 19.87 29.98 18.93
CA ASN A 334 20.34 28.60 19.15
C ASN A 334 19.47 27.61 18.35
N ASN A 335 19.83 26.36 18.30
CA ASN A 335 19.07 25.28 17.72
C ASN A 335 18.71 24.25 18.81
N PRO A 336 17.46 24.04 19.14
CA PRO A 336 16.23 24.65 18.59
C PRO A 336 16.10 26.15 18.85
N LEU A 337 15.47 26.86 17.91
CA LEU A 337 15.23 28.30 17.95
C LEU A 337 13.81 28.60 18.45
N ASP A 338 13.69 29.16 19.66
CA ASP A 338 12.44 29.72 20.18
C ASP A 338 12.34 31.19 19.78
N ILE A 339 11.46 31.49 18.82
CA ILE A 339 11.29 32.84 18.29
C ILE A 339 10.43 33.75 19.18
N GLN A 340 9.90 33.26 20.27
CA GLN A 340 9.11 33.97 21.28
C GLN A 340 8.11 34.97 20.65
N THR A 341 6.85 34.67 20.66
CA THR A 341 5.78 35.57 20.18
C THR A 341 5.30 36.50 21.26
#